data_d64d6789fd0f440ca4cee4f43828a421
#
_entry.id   d64d6789fd0f440ca4cee4f43828a421
#
_cell.length_a   1.000
_cell.length_b   1.000
_cell.length_c   1.000
_cell.angle_alpha   90.00
_cell.angle_beta   90.00
_cell.angle_gamma   90.00
#
_symmetry.space_group_name_H-M   'P 1'
#
loop_
_entity.id
_entity.type
_entity.pdbx_description
1 polymer ?
#
loop_
_entity_poly.entity_id
_entity_poly.type
_entity_poly.pdbx_seq_one_letter_code
_entity_poly.pdbx_strand_id
1 'polypeptide(L)'
;MSWISEEDIKAIRQQADIVDVMSHYITLEKQGKNYKAICPFHDDHDPSLSISTDKQIFKCFVCGTGGNVFTFVQKIENISFLEAVCKVAEWIHYPLHLDTSKFQVKVDENQPLFDCIQSYIRFLTFELESENGESVKRYLSQRKINEDIIKRFEIGYAPESSRSVKYLKAKGFNEQILFDTGLIRTHDLNTYAVFDHRLMIPIHDEHGNPVGFTARRLNEDKDIAKYINTSETKIYHKGNLIFNYHRAKEFAKKNKRCILVEGAMDVIAFEKADIHESIACLGTACTKEQMTLLKRLNVPLVVCYDGDRAGKAATYKFGKLAVDYGLNFSIVKNTTGKDPDEIFNELGKDELYLSVHKTVSFVEFLFEYLPNQYDLDNYEDKKKFTSEMQSFIERTCTDFEKADYYSRIRDLTGFDLSNSASAVAQIKEPRNKPSVIRNMEPLKNGRTLAEYGVLWMILKSKLAADQFKDQIGFFQDPICEELSLYCYDMYRNMDHIDFDVLMSYIEKEEVRNLLVSLMENPFHVYEYNEDFFNDSLMKIKECTLQDQIDQINNQIKNVQDPMIKISLASKKQELIIQRNEINHRKEG
;
A
#
# COMPACT_ATOMS: atom_id res chain seq x y z
N MET A 1 -25.06 -4.02 5.86
CA MET A 1 -26.16 -3.63 6.78
C MET A 1 -25.57 -3.57 8.17
N SER A 2 -25.66 -2.43 8.83
CA SER A 2 -25.03 -2.23 10.15
C SER A 2 -25.80 -2.98 11.23
N TRP A 3 -25.09 -3.66 12.11
CA TRP A 3 -25.58 -4.40 13.27
C TRP A 3 -26.04 -3.53 14.41
N ILE A 4 -25.68 -2.24 14.32
CA ILE A 4 -26.09 -1.16 15.19
C ILE A 4 -27.04 -0.32 14.37
N SER A 5 -28.17 0.06 14.95
CA SER A 5 -29.12 0.91 14.25
C SER A 5 -28.48 2.27 13.92
N GLU A 6 -28.88 2.89 12.81
CA GLU A 6 -28.43 4.24 12.47
C GLU A 6 -28.79 5.25 13.56
N GLU A 7 -29.90 5.02 14.24
CA GLU A 7 -30.35 5.82 15.39
C GLU A 7 -29.37 5.71 16.57
N ASP A 8 -28.87 4.50 16.87
CA ASP A 8 -27.88 4.28 17.92
C ASP A 8 -26.53 4.90 17.55
N ILE A 9 -26.07 4.72 16.31
CA ILE A 9 -24.82 5.34 15.83
C ILE A 9 -24.90 6.87 15.97
N LYS A 10 -26.02 7.46 15.58
CA LYS A 10 -26.26 8.89 15.71
C LYS A 10 -26.33 9.34 17.16
N ALA A 11 -27.02 8.59 18.02
CA ALA A 11 -27.13 8.89 19.44
C ALA A 11 -25.77 8.81 20.15
N ILE A 12 -24.99 7.77 19.89
CA ILE A 12 -23.63 7.61 20.42
C ILE A 12 -22.75 8.78 19.96
N ARG A 13 -22.84 9.13 18.67
CA ARG A 13 -22.06 10.22 18.08
C ARG A 13 -22.41 11.58 18.72
N GLN A 14 -23.68 11.82 19.01
CA GLN A 14 -24.13 13.08 19.63
C GLN A 14 -23.73 13.17 21.11
N GLN A 15 -23.63 12.04 21.81
CA GLN A 15 -23.26 12.00 23.23
C GLN A 15 -21.74 11.96 23.44
N ALA A 16 -20.98 11.42 22.47
CA ALA A 16 -19.53 11.34 22.54
C ALA A 16 -18.90 12.71 22.27
N ASP A 17 -18.08 13.21 23.19
CA ASP A 17 -17.23 14.37 22.94
C ASP A 17 -15.89 13.90 22.36
N ILE A 18 -15.53 14.42 21.20
CA ILE A 18 -14.29 14.04 20.52
C ILE A 18 -13.04 14.36 21.34
N VAL A 19 -13.09 15.43 22.15
CA VAL A 19 -11.97 15.82 23.02
C VAL A 19 -11.79 14.80 24.13
N ASP A 20 -12.88 14.37 24.76
CA ASP A 20 -12.84 13.36 25.81
C ASP A 20 -12.30 12.03 25.28
N VAL A 21 -12.84 11.56 24.15
CA VAL A 21 -12.41 10.29 23.56
C VAL A 21 -10.94 10.34 23.10
N MET A 22 -10.52 11.41 22.42
CA MET A 22 -9.14 11.53 21.95
C MET A 22 -8.15 11.69 23.10
N SER A 23 -8.55 12.27 24.23
CA SER A 23 -7.70 12.42 25.41
C SER A 23 -7.26 11.10 26.04
N HIS A 24 -7.98 10.00 25.78
CA HIS A 24 -7.57 8.64 26.21
C HIS A 24 -6.31 8.14 25.48
N TYR A 25 -5.96 8.73 24.32
CA TYR A 25 -4.88 8.24 23.47
C TYR A 25 -3.73 9.23 23.32
N ILE A 26 -4.04 10.53 23.28
CA ILE A 26 -3.06 11.59 22.99
C ILE A 26 -3.26 12.79 23.91
N THR A 27 -2.17 13.51 24.17
CA THR A 27 -2.22 14.75 24.95
C THR A 27 -2.75 15.88 24.07
N LEU A 28 -3.80 16.56 24.54
CA LEU A 28 -4.46 17.65 23.84
C LEU A 28 -4.09 19.01 24.47
N GLU A 29 -3.68 19.96 23.63
CA GLU A 29 -3.38 21.33 24.03
C GLU A 29 -4.50 22.27 23.59
N LYS A 30 -5.09 23.01 24.53
CA LYS A 30 -6.19 23.93 24.23
C LYS A 30 -5.69 25.17 23.48
N GLN A 31 -6.30 25.47 22.33
CA GLN A 31 -6.01 26.66 21.55
C GLN A 31 -7.30 27.41 21.21
N GLY A 32 -7.64 28.38 22.03
CA GLY A 32 -8.93 29.11 21.94
C GLY A 32 -10.12 28.20 22.21
N LYS A 33 -11.04 28.05 21.24
CA LYS A 33 -12.19 27.13 21.32
C LYS A 33 -11.83 25.69 20.93
N ASN A 34 -10.74 25.49 20.17
CA ASN A 34 -10.32 24.22 19.63
C ASN A 34 -9.14 23.63 20.40
N TYR A 35 -8.72 22.42 20.03
CA TYR A 35 -7.53 21.78 20.57
C TYR A 35 -6.55 21.47 19.45
N LYS A 36 -5.27 21.36 19.83
CA LYS A 36 -4.20 20.84 18.98
C LYS A 36 -3.49 19.68 19.66
N ALA A 37 -2.87 18.81 18.85
CA ALA A 37 -2.07 17.70 19.33
C ALA A 37 -0.99 17.34 18.31
N ILE A 38 0.00 16.58 18.77
CA ILE A 38 0.91 15.84 17.89
C ILE A 38 0.11 14.74 17.19
N CYS A 39 0.21 14.64 15.88
CA CYS A 39 -0.55 13.68 15.10
C CYS A 39 -0.01 12.25 15.32
N PRO A 40 -0.83 11.28 15.75
CA PRO A 40 -0.38 9.90 15.96
C PRO A 40 -0.29 9.09 14.64
N PHE A 41 -0.69 9.67 13.51
CA PHE A 41 -0.83 8.96 12.23
C PHE A 41 0.35 9.18 11.28
N HIS A 42 1.32 10.04 11.65
CA HIS A 42 2.58 10.25 10.94
C HIS A 42 3.66 10.68 11.94
N ASP A 43 4.92 10.70 11.52
CA ASP A 43 6.03 11.19 12.37
C ASP A 43 5.91 12.72 12.50
N ASP A 44 5.42 13.17 13.65
CA ASP A 44 5.07 14.55 13.94
C ASP A 44 5.85 15.05 15.16
N HIS A 45 6.48 16.21 15.02
CA HIS A 45 7.26 16.83 16.09
C HIS A 45 6.64 18.15 16.58
N ASP A 46 5.73 18.73 15.78
CA ASP A 46 5.01 19.96 16.10
C ASP A 46 3.49 19.67 16.04
N PRO A 47 2.67 20.26 16.93
CA PRO A 47 1.22 20.01 16.97
C PRO A 47 0.54 20.36 15.64
N SER A 48 0.35 19.37 14.76
CA SER A 48 -0.25 19.50 13.43
C SER A 48 -1.71 19.02 13.37
N LEU A 49 -2.16 18.27 14.38
CA LEU A 49 -3.53 17.78 14.48
C LEU A 49 -4.42 18.84 15.14
N SER A 50 -5.44 19.31 14.42
CA SER A 50 -6.45 20.24 14.92
C SER A 50 -7.74 19.49 15.24
N ILE A 51 -8.37 19.79 16.36
CA ILE A 51 -9.63 19.22 16.82
C ILE A 51 -10.65 20.35 17.01
N SER A 52 -11.75 20.29 16.27
CA SER A 52 -12.86 21.25 16.36
C SER A 52 -13.93 20.73 17.32
N THR A 53 -14.11 21.41 18.43
CA THR A 53 -15.15 21.09 19.41
C THR A 53 -16.56 21.37 18.89
N ASP A 54 -16.73 22.45 18.11
CA ASP A 54 -18.03 22.83 17.56
C ASP A 54 -18.50 21.85 16.47
N LYS A 55 -17.57 21.33 15.65
CA LYS A 55 -17.86 20.40 14.54
C LYS A 55 -17.68 18.95 14.92
N GLN A 56 -17.07 18.67 16.07
CA GLN A 56 -16.76 17.30 16.54
C GLN A 56 -15.95 16.49 15.53
N ILE A 57 -14.95 17.13 14.89
CA ILE A 57 -14.04 16.52 13.93
C ILE A 57 -12.60 16.83 14.27
N PHE A 58 -11.70 15.99 13.80
CA PHE A 58 -10.25 16.25 13.81
C PHE A 58 -9.70 16.28 12.39
N LYS A 59 -8.59 17.02 12.18
CA LYS A 59 -7.83 17.04 10.94
C LYS A 59 -6.36 17.33 11.21
N CYS A 60 -5.49 16.54 10.61
CA CYS A 60 -4.07 16.82 10.53
C CYS A 60 -3.77 17.63 9.27
N PHE A 61 -3.12 18.78 9.42
CA PHE A 61 -2.76 19.64 8.27
C PHE A 61 -1.48 19.20 7.55
N VAL A 62 -0.74 18.21 8.09
CA VAL A 62 0.46 17.66 7.48
C VAL A 62 0.15 16.41 6.67
N CYS A 63 -0.45 15.38 7.28
CA CYS A 63 -0.75 14.13 6.58
C CYS A 63 -2.15 14.07 5.97
N GLY A 64 -3.00 15.09 6.18
CA GLY A 64 -4.37 15.16 5.66
C GLY A 64 -5.38 14.25 6.39
N THR A 65 -4.94 13.39 7.32
CA THR A 65 -5.83 12.49 8.06
C THR A 65 -6.86 13.27 8.85
N GLY A 66 -8.14 12.91 8.69
CA GLY A 66 -9.24 13.56 9.39
C GLY A 66 -10.46 12.65 9.53
N GLY A 67 -11.43 13.10 10.33
CA GLY A 67 -12.67 12.39 10.55
C GLY A 67 -13.35 12.77 11.87
N ASN A 68 -14.34 11.95 12.27
CA ASN A 68 -15.06 12.08 13.53
C ASN A 68 -14.45 11.16 14.62
N VAL A 69 -15.10 11.08 15.77
CA VAL A 69 -14.67 10.26 16.91
C VAL A 69 -14.49 8.78 16.56
N PHE A 70 -15.38 8.21 15.76
CA PHE A 70 -15.29 6.80 15.34
C PHE A 70 -14.09 6.58 14.42
N THR A 71 -13.89 7.49 13.45
CA THR A 71 -12.75 7.44 12.54
C THR A 71 -11.41 7.51 13.28
N PHE A 72 -11.35 8.33 14.34
CA PHE A 72 -10.14 8.42 15.16
C PHE A 72 -9.85 7.09 15.86
N VAL A 73 -10.86 6.49 16.51
CA VAL A 73 -10.70 5.22 17.24
C VAL A 73 -10.37 4.06 16.27
N GLN A 74 -11.03 4.01 15.12
CA GLN A 74 -10.69 3.04 14.07
C GLN A 74 -9.22 3.08 13.68
N LYS A 75 -8.70 4.29 13.46
CA LYS A 75 -7.33 4.47 12.97
C LYS A 75 -6.29 4.23 14.05
N ILE A 76 -6.52 4.73 15.26
CA ILE A 76 -5.52 4.62 16.34
C ILE A 76 -5.39 3.17 16.83
N GLU A 77 -6.50 2.42 16.85
CA GLU A 77 -6.50 1.03 17.28
C GLU A 77 -6.48 0.01 16.14
N ASN A 78 -6.61 0.48 14.89
CA ASN A 78 -6.67 -0.37 13.70
C ASN A 78 -7.80 -1.42 13.76
N ILE A 79 -8.99 -0.98 14.16
CA ILE A 79 -10.21 -1.80 14.32
C ILE A 79 -11.28 -1.43 13.28
N SER A 80 -12.30 -2.27 13.13
CA SER A 80 -13.43 -1.98 12.23
C SER A 80 -14.29 -0.83 12.75
N PHE A 81 -15.11 -0.25 11.86
CA PHE A 81 -16.04 0.82 12.23
C PHE A 81 -17.01 0.39 13.35
N LEU A 82 -17.55 -0.83 13.26
CA LEU A 82 -18.47 -1.36 14.27
C LEU A 82 -17.80 -1.52 15.63
N GLU A 83 -16.58 -2.04 15.66
CA GLU A 83 -15.79 -2.15 16.88
C GLU A 83 -15.50 -0.77 17.49
N ALA A 84 -15.19 0.21 16.66
CA ALA A 84 -14.98 1.59 17.12
C ALA A 84 -16.27 2.20 17.71
N VAL A 85 -17.44 1.97 17.09
CA VAL A 85 -18.74 2.40 17.61
C VAL A 85 -19.04 1.73 18.95
N CYS A 86 -18.84 0.41 19.07
CA CYS A 86 -19.03 -0.33 20.33
C CYS A 86 -18.13 0.24 21.44
N LYS A 87 -16.87 0.51 21.12
CA LYS A 87 -15.89 1.01 22.09
C LYS A 87 -16.21 2.42 22.57
N VAL A 88 -16.60 3.30 21.66
CA VAL A 88 -17.06 4.65 22.03
C VAL A 88 -18.33 4.58 22.87
N ALA A 89 -19.30 3.70 22.51
CA ALA A 89 -20.51 3.48 23.28
C ALA A 89 -20.20 3.01 24.72
N GLU A 90 -19.23 2.12 24.90
CA GLU A 90 -18.78 1.66 26.21
C GLU A 90 -18.22 2.81 27.05
N TRP A 91 -17.39 3.67 26.48
CA TRP A 91 -16.81 4.81 27.20
C TRP A 91 -17.83 5.86 27.65
N ILE A 92 -18.85 6.11 26.81
CA ILE A 92 -19.93 7.04 27.19
C ILE A 92 -21.05 6.35 27.95
N HIS A 93 -20.91 5.06 28.30
CA HIS A 93 -21.91 4.24 28.97
C HIS A 93 -23.28 4.21 28.25
N TYR A 94 -23.25 4.24 26.90
CA TYR A 94 -24.45 4.14 26.08
C TYR A 94 -24.93 2.66 26.02
N PRO A 95 -26.19 2.37 26.40
CA PRO A 95 -26.71 1.00 26.39
C PRO A 95 -26.97 0.54 24.94
N LEU A 96 -25.97 -0.07 24.32
CA LEU A 96 -26.10 -0.67 23.00
C LEU A 96 -26.91 -1.96 23.07
N HIS A 97 -28.07 -1.98 22.44
CA HIS A 97 -28.84 -3.20 22.19
C HIS A 97 -28.36 -3.83 20.88
N LEU A 98 -27.36 -4.70 20.97
CA LEU A 98 -26.94 -5.50 19.82
C LEU A 98 -28.02 -6.54 19.51
N ASP A 99 -28.70 -6.42 18.38
CA ASP A 99 -29.63 -7.43 17.90
C ASP A 99 -28.84 -8.65 17.38
N THR A 100 -28.51 -9.55 18.31
CA THR A 100 -27.77 -10.78 18.01
C THR A 100 -28.55 -11.77 17.14
N SER A 101 -29.87 -11.57 16.92
CA SER A 101 -30.70 -12.46 16.09
C SER A 101 -30.42 -12.29 14.59
N LYS A 102 -29.78 -11.20 14.18
CA LYS A 102 -29.34 -10.91 12.80
C LYS A 102 -27.86 -11.18 12.58
N PHE A 103 -27.23 -11.95 13.45
CA PHE A 103 -25.87 -12.46 13.26
C PHE A 103 -25.80 -13.46 12.09
N GLN A 104 -26.05 -13.01 10.88
CA GLN A 104 -25.32 -13.54 9.75
C GLN A 104 -23.92 -12.91 9.81
N VAL A 105 -23.01 -13.58 10.54
CA VAL A 105 -21.57 -13.43 10.28
C VAL A 105 -21.48 -13.47 8.77
N LYS A 106 -20.96 -12.43 8.12
CA LYS A 106 -20.42 -12.59 6.77
C LYS A 106 -19.33 -13.64 6.97
N VAL A 107 -19.70 -14.89 6.82
CA VAL A 107 -18.73 -15.98 6.81
C VAL A 107 -17.85 -15.63 5.64
N ASP A 108 -16.60 -15.30 5.92
CA ASP A 108 -15.61 -15.16 4.85
C ASP A 108 -15.71 -16.46 4.06
N GLU A 109 -16.04 -16.37 2.77
CA GLU A 109 -16.20 -17.55 1.92
C GLU A 109 -14.93 -18.42 1.97
N ASN A 110 -13.78 -17.82 2.31
CA ASN A 110 -12.50 -18.46 2.46
C ASN A 110 -12.25 -19.01 3.89
N GLN A 111 -13.10 -18.70 4.88
CA GLN A 111 -12.89 -19.16 6.26
C GLN A 111 -12.68 -20.68 6.36
N PRO A 112 -13.44 -21.55 5.64
CA PRO A 112 -13.20 -22.99 5.65
C PRO A 112 -11.81 -23.39 5.12
N LEU A 113 -11.23 -22.59 4.19
CA LEU A 113 -9.89 -22.79 3.66
C LEU A 113 -8.84 -22.43 4.72
N PHE A 114 -8.99 -21.29 5.39
CA PHE A 114 -8.11 -20.87 6.48
C PHE A 114 -8.16 -21.88 7.65
N ASP A 115 -9.35 -22.33 8.04
CA ASP A 115 -9.54 -23.34 9.09
C ASP A 115 -8.85 -24.67 8.74
N CYS A 116 -8.92 -25.08 7.48
CA CYS A 116 -8.24 -26.26 6.98
C CYS A 116 -6.72 -26.12 7.10
N ILE A 117 -6.13 -25.01 6.63
CA ILE A 117 -4.70 -24.77 6.74
C ILE A 117 -4.27 -24.66 8.21
N GLN A 118 -5.04 -23.96 9.05
CA GLN A 118 -4.75 -23.85 10.47
C GLN A 118 -4.81 -25.22 11.18
N SER A 119 -5.77 -26.07 10.79
CA SER A 119 -5.81 -27.45 11.31
C SER A 119 -4.60 -28.26 10.88
N TYR A 120 -4.15 -28.08 9.64
CA TYR A 120 -2.95 -28.75 9.14
C TYR A 120 -1.67 -28.25 9.83
N ILE A 121 -1.54 -26.96 10.09
CA ILE A 121 -0.43 -26.39 10.90
C ILE A 121 -0.34 -27.09 12.25
N ARG A 122 -1.46 -27.24 12.98
CA ARG A 122 -1.49 -27.95 14.27
C ARG A 122 -1.02 -29.40 14.16
N PHE A 123 -1.40 -30.08 13.07
CA PHE A 123 -0.93 -31.44 12.81
C PHE A 123 0.58 -31.46 12.54
N LEU A 124 1.10 -30.56 11.73
CA LEU A 124 2.52 -30.49 11.40
C LEU A 124 3.39 -30.17 12.61
N THR A 125 2.93 -29.31 13.50
CA THR A 125 3.63 -29.01 14.76
C THR A 125 3.59 -30.21 15.70
N PHE A 126 2.47 -30.94 15.75
CA PHE A 126 2.39 -32.19 16.51
C PHE A 126 3.36 -33.27 15.95
N GLU A 127 3.42 -33.43 14.62
CA GLU A 127 4.33 -34.39 13.99
C GLU A 127 5.81 -34.03 14.24
N LEU A 128 6.14 -32.74 14.31
CA LEU A 128 7.48 -32.29 14.70
C LEU A 128 7.83 -32.72 16.13
N GLU A 129 6.86 -32.68 17.06
CA GLU A 129 7.06 -33.09 18.46
C GLU A 129 7.03 -34.60 18.66
N SER A 130 6.55 -35.38 17.69
CA SER A 130 6.51 -36.83 17.73
C SER A 130 7.88 -37.48 17.47
N GLU A 131 7.98 -38.79 17.65
CA GLU A 131 9.17 -39.57 17.27
C GLU A 131 9.59 -39.39 15.82
N ASN A 132 8.59 -39.17 14.90
CA ASN A 132 8.84 -38.92 13.49
C ASN A 132 9.60 -37.61 13.23
N GLY A 133 9.46 -36.62 14.14
CA GLY A 133 10.08 -35.31 14.03
C GLY A 133 11.50 -35.21 14.55
N GLU A 134 12.06 -36.25 15.19
CA GLU A 134 13.38 -36.15 15.85
C GLU A 134 14.53 -35.77 14.90
N SER A 135 14.52 -36.25 13.66
CA SER A 135 15.52 -35.89 12.66
C SER A 135 15.44 -34.42 12.30
N VAL A 136 14.20 -33.88 12.26
CA VAL A 136 13.93 -32.48 11.95
C VAL A 136 14.33 -31.58 13.12
N LYS A 137 14.03 -31.97 14.37
CA LYS A 137 14.48 -31.25 15.57
C LYS A 137 16.00 -31.15 15.61
N ARG A 138 16.72 -32.25 15.31
CA ARG A 138 18.18 -32.21 15.21
C ARG A 138 18.67 -31.22 14.15
N TYR A 139 18.03 -31.20 12.97
CA TYR A 139 18.32 -30.24 11.91
C TYR A 139 18.07 -28.80 12.39
N LEU A 140 16.93 -28.51 13.02
CA LEU A 140 16.61 -27.18 13.56
C LEU A 140 17.62 -26.74 14.65
N SER A 141 18.00 -27.66 15.54
CA SER A 141 19.03 -27.41 16.57
C SER A 141 20.40 -27.08 15.94
N GLN A 142 20.82 -27.82 14.92
CA GLN A 142 22.06 -27.52 14.18
C GLN A 142 22.03 -26.13 13.53
N ARG A 143 20.85 -25.67 13.12
CA ARG A 143 20.60 -24.33 12.58
C ARG A 143 20.36 -23.27 13.66
N LYS A 144 20.54 -23.62 14.93
CA LYS A 144 20.31 -22.72 16.09
C LYS A 144 18.89 -22.12 16.12
N ILE A 145 17.90 -22.88 15.65
CA ILE A 145 16.48 -22.51 15.72
C ILE A 145 15.91 -23.13 17.00
N ASN A 146 15.62 -22.29 17.98
CA ASN A 146 15.12 -22.69 19.28
C ASN A 146 13.58 -22.87 19.29
N GLU A 147 13.03 -23.35 20.40
CA GLU A 147 11.60 -23.62 20.56
C GLU A 147 10.74 -22.36 20.42
N ASP A 148 11.22 -21.19 20.86
CA ASP A 148 10.46 -19.94 20.75
C ASP A 148 10.27 -19.53 19.29
N ILE A 149 11.31 -19.69 18.48
CA ILE A 149 11.25 -19.44 17.03
C ILE A 149 10.35 -20.47 16.34
N ILE A 150 10.46 -21.76 16.72
CA ILE A 150 9.60 -22.83 16.20
C ILE A 150 8.12 -22.48 16.46
N LYS A 151 7.78 -22.08 17.67
CA LYS A 151 6.42 -21.68 18.06
C LYS A 151 5.98 -20.40 17.33
N ARG A 152 6.85 -19.38 17.26
CA ARG A 152 6.53 -18.08 16.65
C ARG A 152 6.26 -18.20 15.16
N PHE A 153 7.01 -19.02 14.46
CA PHE A 153 6.82 -19.26 13.01
C PHE A 153 5.95 -20.49 12.72
N GLU A 154 5.43 -21.16 13.74
CA GLU A 154 4.58 -22.34 13.62
C GLU A 154 5.23 -23.43 12.76
N ILE A 155 6.56 -23.58 12.92
CA ILE A 155 7.36 -24.55 12.15
C ILE A 155 6.90 -25.95 12.48
N GLY A 156 6.71 -26.77 11.45
CA GLY A 156 6.24 -28.14 11.59
C GLY A 156 6.98 -29.13 10.67
N TYR A 157 6.58 -30.37 10.74
CA TYR A 157 7.09 -31.43 9.89
C TYR A 157 5.95 -32.12 9.14
N ALA A 158 6.05 -32.19 7.81
CA ALA A 158 5.17 -33.01 7.00
C ALA A 158 5.71 -34.45 6.96
N PRO A 159 4.99 -35.42 7.57
CA PRO A 159 5.36 -36.83 7.47
C PRO A 159 5.03 -37.37 6.08
N GLU A 160 5.09 -38.70 5.91
CA GLU A 160 4.65 -39.32 4.66
C GLU A 160 3.25 -38.87 4.23
N SER A 161 3.04 -38.76 2.90
CA SER A 161 1.82 -38.26 2.30
C SER A 161 0.56 -38.97 2.76
N SER A 162 0.59 -40.29 2.93
CA SER A 162 -0.55 -41.12 3.37
C SER A 162 -1.09 -40.69 4.74
N ARG A 163 -0.19 -40.37 5.67
CA ARG A 163 -0.51 -39.93 7.03
C ARG A 163 -1.15 -38.54 7.03
N SER A 164 -0.63 -37.63 6.24
CA SER A 164 -1.20 -36.28 6.05
C SER A 164 -2.62 -36.32 5.46
N VAL A 165 -2.83 -37.13 4.42
CA VAL A 165 -4.16 -37.30 3.80
C VAL A 165 -5.15 -37.92 4.78
N LYS A 166 -4.72 -38.94 5.56
CA LYS A 166 -5.57 -39.58 6.56
C LYS A 166 -6.03 -38.59 7.63
N TYR A 167 -5.12 -37.75 8.13
CA TYR A 167 -5.45 -36.71 9.11
C TYR A 167 -6.47 -35.73 8.57
N LEU A 168 -6.21 -35.15 7.40
CA LEU A 168 -7.07 -34.12 6.80
C LEU A 168 -8.50 -34.65 6.55
N LYS A 169 -8.64 -35.89 6.05
CA LYS A 169 -9.93 -36.54 5.87
C LYS A 169 -10.64 -36.83 7.20
N ALA A 170 -9.90 -37.26 8.23
CA ALA A 170 -10.45 -37.53 9.56
C ALA A 170 -10.96 -36.26 10.27
N LYS A 171 -10.46 -35.08 9.91
CA LYS A 171 -10.94 -33.78 10.42
C LYS A 171 -12.27 -33.33 9.80
N GLY A 172 -12.78 -34.05 8.82
CA GLY A 172 -14.08 -33.78 8.21
C GLY A 172 -14.05 -32.70 7.11
N PHE A 173 -12.86 -32.25 6.68
CA PHE A 173 -12.77 -31.38 5.51
C PHE A 173 -13.14 -32.16 4.25
N ASN A 174 -14.03 -31.59 3.43
CA ASN A 174 -14.40 -32.21 2.16
C ASN A 174 -13.23 -32.13 1.16
N GLU A 175 -13.25 -33.01 0.15
CA GLU A 175 -12.15 -33.07 -0.82
C GLU A 175 -11.97 -31.76 -1.60
N GLN A 176 -13.04 -31.01 -1.86
CA GLN A 176 -12.95 -29.72 -2.56
C GLN A 176 -12.14 -28.69 -1.75
N ILE A 177 -12.38 -28.59 -0.43
CA ILE A 177 -11.57 -27.71 0.46
C ILE A 177 -10.10 -28.12 0.43
N LEU A 178 -9.82 -29.42 0.49
CA LEU A 178 -8.45 -29.93 0.46
C LEU A 178 -7.74 -29.62 -0.87
N PHE A 179 -8.45 -29.66 -1.99
CA PHE A 179 -7.93 -29.24 -3.30
C PHE A 179 -7.75 -27.71 -3.38
N ASP A 180 -8.75 -26.98 -2.94
CA ASP A 180 -8.76 -25.51 -3.00
C ASP A 180 -7.68 -24.87 -2.10
N THR A 181 -7.22 -25.58 -1.04
CA THR A 181 -6.06 -25.18 -0.23
C THR A 181 -4.70 -25.59 -0.84
N GLY A 182 -4.71 -26.42 -1.87
CA GLY A 182 -3.48 -26.94 -2.50
C GLY A 182 -2.71 -27.95 -1.63
N LEU A 183 -3.33 -28.51 -0.58
CA LEU A 183 -2.69 -29.49 0.31
C LEU A 183 -2.64 -30.88 -0.29
N ILE A 184 -3.61 -31.22 -1.15
CA ILE A 184 -3.67 -32.51 -1.82
C ILE A 184 -3.73 -32.36 -3.35
N ARG A 185 -3.34 -33.41 -4.03
CA ARG A 185 -3.50 -33.61 -5.48
C ARG A 185 -3.95 -35.02 -5.75
N THR A 186 -4.52 -35.25 -6.94
CA THR A 186 -4.90 -36.59 -7.42
C THR A 186 -4.09 -36.94 -8.66
N HIS A 187 -3.57 -38.16 -8.67
CA HIS A 187 -2.94 -38.77 -9.83
C HIS A 187 -3.42 -40.22 -9.92
N ASP A 188 -3.92 -40.64 -11.09
CA ASP A 188 -4.42 -42.00 -11.34
C ASP A 188 -5.40 -42.50 -10.26
N LEU A 189 -6.41 -41.67 -9.89
CA LEU A 189 -7.43 -41.94 -8.86
C LEU A 189 -6.89 -42.00 -7.40
N ASN A 190 -5.59 -41.82 -7.20
CA ASN A 190 -5.02 -41.77 -5.86
C ASN A 190 -4.84 -40.34 -5.39
N THR A 191 -5.33 -40.02 -4.19
CA THR A 191 -5.12 -38.74 -3.53
C THR A 191 -3.83 -38.79 -2.71
N TYR A 192 -2.97 -37.79 -2.88
CA TYR A 192 -1.72 -37.65 -2.12
C TYR A 192 -1.55 -36.23 -1.61
N ALA A 193 -0.84 -36.08 -0.49
CA ALA A 193 -0.44 -34.77 0.01
C ALA A 193 0.73 -34.21 -0.80
N VAL A 194 0.70 -32.90 -1.06
CA VAL A 194 1.72 -32.20 -1.85
C VAL A 194 3.06 -32.14 -1.11
N PHE A 195 2.98 -32.04 0.21
CA PHE A 195 4.17 -31.97 1.06
C PHE A 195 4.43 -33.32 1.71
N ASP A 196 5.61 -33.86 1.43
CA ASP A 196 6.04 -35.18 1.86
C ASP A 196 7.47 -35.11 2.38
N HIS A 197 7.70 -35.57 3.61
CA HIS A 197 9.00 -35.56 4.29
C HIS A 197 9.72 -34.21 4.24
N ARG A 198 9.01 -33.11 4.59
CA ARG A 198 9.57 -31.74 4.52
C ARG A 198 9.42 -30.98 5.83
N LEU A 199 10.39 -30.13 6.09
CA LEU A 199 10.26 -29.05 7.07
C LEU A 199 9.26 -28.02 6.51
N MET A 200 8.23 -27.69 7.30
CA MET A 200 7.12 -26.84 6.90
C MET A 200 7.16 -25.51 7.62
N ILE A 201 7.04 -24.42 6.88
CA ILE A 201 6.95 -23.07 7.42
C ILE A 201 5.68 -22.44 6.82
N PRO A 202 4.68 -22.13 7.68
CA PRO A 202 3.43 -21.49 7.21
C PRO A 202 3.66 -20.11 6.63
N ILE A 203 2.89 -19.78 5.59
CA ILE A 203 2.82 -18.46 4.99
C ILE A 203 1.47 -17.85 5.35
N HIS A 204 1.50 -16.60 5.82
CA HIS A 204 0.33 -15.84 6.21
C HIS A 204 0.16 -14.63 5.27
N ASP A 205 -1.07 -14.18 5.10
CA ASP A 205 -1.37 -12.94 4.41
C ASP A 205 -1.04 -11.69 5.26
N GLU A 206 -1.32 -10.48 4.78
CA GLU A 206 -1.07 -9.22 5.49
C GLU A 206 -1.90 -9.04 6.77
N HIS A 207 -2.98 -9.84 6.91
CA HIS A 207 -3.88 -9.87 8.08
C HIS A 207 -3.50 -10.95 9.11
N GLY A 208 -2.63 -11.86 8.73
CA GLY A 208 -2.20 -12.98 9.58
C GLY A 208 -3.01 -14.26 9.38
N ASN A 209 -3.85 -14.36 8.34
CA ASN A 209 -4.53 -15.59 8.01
C ASN A 209 -3.55 -16.57 7.35
N PRO A 210 -3.52 -17.85 7.73
CA PRO A 210 -2.65 -18.83 7.10
C PRO A 210 -3.16 -19.19 5.70
N VAL A 211 -2.34 -18.97 4.68
CA VAL A 211 -2.74 -19.15 3.28
C VAL A 211 -2.01 -20.26 2.55
N GLY A 212 -0.89 -20.73 3.10
CA GLY A 212 -0.08 -21.78 2.47
C GLY A 212 1.20 -22.05 3.22
N PHE A 213 2.16 -22.66 2.51
CA PHE A 213 3.43 -23.09 3.11
C PHE A 213 4.59 -22.87 2.14
N THR A 214 5.77 -22.59 2.71
CA THR A 214 7.04 -22.90 2.09
C THR A 214 7.63 -24.14 2.78
N ALA A 215 8.11 -25.09 2.00
CA ALA A 215 8.50 -26.40 2.50
C ALA A 215 9.91 -26.77 2.02
N ARG A 216 10.82 -26.99 2.98
CA ARG A 216 12.21 -27.36 2.71
C ARG A 216 12.40 -28.87 2.78
N ARG A 217 13.07 -29.47 1.80
CA ARG A 217 13.50 -30.87 1.91
C ARG A 217 14.59 -31.02 2.96
N LEU A 218 14.62 -32.17 3.60
CA LEU A 218 15.56 -32.51 4.68
C LEU A 218 16.70 -33.44 4.22
N ASN A 219 16.50 -34.17 3.12
CA ASN A 219 17.50 -35.05 2.54
C ASN A 219 18.40 -34.29 1.53
N GLU A 220 19.52 -34.89 1.15
CA GLU A 220 20.49 -34.33 0.20
C GLU A 220 20.20 -34.69 -1.27
N ASP A 221 19.04 -35.30 -1.52
CA ASP A 221 18.65 -35.70 -2.88
C ASP A 221 18.52 -34.48 -3.80
N LYS A 222 19.42 -34.33 -4.77
CA LYS A 222 19.48 -33.19 -5.68
C LYS A 222 18.40 -33.20 -6.75
N ASP A 223 17.77 -34.33 -6.99
CA ASP A 223 16.71 -34.48 -8.00
C ASP A 223 15.37 -33.89 -7.48
N ILE A 224 15.25 -33.68 -6.18
CA ILE A 224 14.09 -33.05 -5.53
C ILE A 224 14.40 -31.58 -5.24
N ALA A 225 13.49 -30.68 -5.60
CA ALA A 225 13.64 -29.24 -5.31
C ALA A 225 13.88 -28.98 -3.81
N LYS A 226 14.91 -28.18 -3.49
CA LYS A 226 15.29 -27.81 -2.11
C LYS A 226 14.13 -27.15 -1.37
N TYR A 227 13.40 -26.25 -2.05
CA TYR A 227 12.18 -25.59 -1.55
C TYR A 227 11.04 -25.78 -2.53
N ILE A 228 9.84 -25.99 -2.00
CA ILE A 228 8.58 -25.91 -2.73
C ILE A 228 7.61 -25.03 -1.95
N ASN A 229 6.84 -24.24 -2.66
CA ASN A 229 5.77 -23.43 -2.06
C ASN A 229 4.42 -24.02 -2.45
N THR A 230 3.37 -23.68 -1.68
CA THR A 230 1.99 -23.91 -2.11
C THR A 230 1.80 -23.38 -3.52
N SER A 231 1.08 -24.12 -4.36
CA SER A 231 0.68 -23.66 -5.69
C SER A 231 -0.35 -22.54 -5.59
N GLU A 232 -0.59 -21.79 -6.68
CA GLU A 232 -1.67 -20.81 -6.73
C GLU A 232 -3.02 -21.44 -6.35
N THR A 233 -3.73 -20.82 -5.41
CA THR A 233 -5.06 -21.23 -4.90
C THR A 233 -5.98 -20.03 -4.78
N LYS A 234 -7.21 -20.23 -4.28
CA LYS A 234 -8.13 -19.11 -4.02
C LYS A 234 -7.62 -18.13 -2.96
N ILE A 235 -6.82 -18.61 -2.01
CA ILE A 235 -6.29 -17.82 -0.89
C ILE A 235 -4.77 -17.62 -0.94
N TYR A 236 -4.07 -18.30 -1.81
CA TYR A 236 -2.62 -18.19 -1.98
C TYR A 236 -2.27 -17.67 -3.37
N HIS A 237 -1.91 -16.41 -3.45
CA HIS A 237 -1.37 -15.78 -4.65
C HIS A 237 0.06 -15.32 -4.36
N LYS A 238 1.04 -16.09 -4.80
CA LYS A 238 2.45 -15.85 -4.49
C LYS A 238 2.89 -14.42 -4.77
N GLY A 239 2.41 -13.84 -5.86
CA GLY A 239 2.72 -12.47 -6.25
C GLY A 239 2.12 -11.40 -5.34
N ASN A 240 1.16 -11.73 -4.48
CA ASN A 240 0.49 -10.78 -3.58
C ASN A 240 1.00 -10.89 -2.14
N LEU A 241 1.83 -11.89 -1.85
CA LEU A 241 2.25 -12.23 -0.50
C LEU A 241 3.68 -11.81 -0.23
N ILE A 242 3.93 -11.31 0.97
CA ILE A 242 5.26 -11.08 1.52
C ILE A 242 5.35 -11.87 2.83
N PHE A 243 6.29 -12.78 2.89
CA PHE A 243 6.50 -13.63 4.07
C PHE A 243 6.84 -12.78 5.29
N ASN A 244 6.24 -13.10 6.42
CA ASN A 244 6.39 -12.44 7.73
C ASN A 244 5.90 -10.98 7.78
N TYR A 245 5.22 -10.47 6.74
CA TYR A 245 4.75 -9.09 6.69
C TYR A 245 3.87 -8.72 7.89
N HIS A 246 2.89 -9.57 8.22
CA HIS A 246 1.93 -9.34 9.30
C HIS A 246 2.59 -9.22 10.69
N ARG A 247 3.71 -9.92 10.94
CA ARG A 247 4.46 -9.83 12.20
C ARG A 247 5.46 -8.67 12.18
N ALA A 248 6.14 -8.46 11.04
CA ALA A 248 7.23 -7.50 10.92
C ALA A 248 6.75 -6.03 10.86
N LYS A 249 5.53 -5.77 10.36
CA LYS A 249 5.04 -4.42 10.08
C LYS A 249 5.10 -3.46 11.27
N GLU A 250 4.76 -3.91 12.47
CA GLU A 250 4.79 -3.06 13.67
C GLU A 250 6.24 -2.81 14.15
N PHE A 251 7.11 -3.82 14.05
CA PHE A 251 8.54 -3.64 14.35
C PHE A 251 9.21 -2.73 13.32
N ALA A 252 8.84 -2.85 12.05
CA ALA A 252 9.36 -1.98 11.00
C ALA A 252 9.01 -0.51 11.24
N LYS A 253 7.78 -0.22 11.63
CA LYS A 253 7.36 1.14 12.01
C LYS A 253 8.12 1.65 13.24
N LYS A 254 8.22 0.83 14.29
CA LYS A 254 8.92 1.15 15.53
C LYS A 254 10.41 1.44 15.29
N ASN A 255 11.07 0.59 14.48
CA ASN A 255 12.51 0.68 14.19
C ASN A 255 12.80 1.59 12.98
N LYS A 256 11.77 2.19 12.37
CA LYS A 256 11.84 3.11 11.23
C LYS A 256 12.64 2.54 10.05
N ARG A 257 12.58 1.22 9.85
CA ARG A 257 13.19 0.50 8.73
C ARG A 257 12.55 -0.87 8.58
N CYS A 258 12.68 -1.48 7.39
CA CYS A 258 12.30 -2.86 7.15
C CYS A 258 13.41 -3.56 6.35
N ILE A 259 13.78 -4.77 6.72
CA ILE A 259 14.82 -5.55 6.06
C ILE A 259 14.16 -6.51 5.09
N LEU A 260 14.51 -6.40 3.81
CA LEU A 260 14.00 -7.25 2.74
C LEU A 260 15.06 -8.29 2.36
N VAL A 261 14.73 -9.57 2.50
CA VAL A 261 15.59 -10.72 2.18
C VAL A 261 14.98 -11.62 1.11
N GLU A 262 15.71 -12.67 0.68
CA GLU A 262 15.22 -13.56 -0.38
C GLU A 262 14.25 -14.62 0.13
N GLY A 263 14.55 -15.25 1.26
CA GLY A 263 13.89 -16.45 1.71
C GLY A 263 13.41 -16.46 3.15
N ALA A 264 12.55 -17.44 3.48
CA ALA A 264 12.01 -17.61 4.82
C ALA A 264 13.10 -17.96 5.86
N MET A 265 14.17 -18.65 5.48
CA MET A 265 15.27 -18.98 6.40
C MET A 265 16.08 -17.75 6.75
N ASP A 266 16.21 -16.79 5.84
CA ASP A 266 16.90 -15.53 6.11
C ASP A 266 16.11 -14.67 7.09
N VAL A 267 14.77 -14.62 6.94
CA VAL A 267 13.88 -13.98 7.92
C VAL A 267 14.06 -14.63 9.30
N ILE A 268 14.10 -15.97 9.36
CA ILE A 268 14.33 -16.70 10.61
C ILE A 268 15.73 -16.40 11.17
N ALA A 269 16.74 -16.20 10.33
CA ALA A 269 18.08 -15.80 10.76
C ALA A 269 18.10 -14.43 11.44
N PHE A 270 17.35 -13.47 10.92
CA PHE A 270 17.18 -12.17 11.56
C PHE A 270 16.40 -12.30 12.88
N GLU A 271 15.37 -13.13 12.93
CA GLU A 271 14.65 -13.42 14.18
C GLU A 271 15.56 -14.02 15.26
N LYS A 272 16.47 -14.97 14.88
CA LYS A 272 17.51 -15.51 15.79
C LYS A 272 18.44 -14.41 16.34
N ALA A 273 18.61 -13.32 15.56
CA ALA A 273 19.41 -12.17 15.95
C ALA A 273 18.63 -11.11 16.72
N ASP A 274 17.38 -11.35 17.14
CA ASP A 274 16.44 -10.39 17.73
C ASP A 274 16.13 -9.19 16.83
N ILE A 275 16.15 -9.38 15.53
CA ILE A 275 15.77 -8.38 14.50
C ILE A 275 14.44 -8.84 13.91
N HIS A 276 13.34 -8.18 14.30
CA HIS A 276 11.98 -8.64 14.02
C HIS A 276 11.34 -7.97 12.79
N GLU A 277 11.99 -6.94 12.24
CA GLU A 277 11.51 -6.17 11.09
C GLU A 277 11.97 -6.73 9.73
N SER A 278 12.18 -8.05 9.62
CA SER A 278 12.61 -8.69 8.37
C SER A 278 11.45 -9.38 7.64
N ILE A 279 11.45 -9.30 6.31
CA ILE A 279 10.42 -9.84 5.40
C ILE A 279 11.06 -10.44 4.15
N ALA A 280 10.33 -11.33 3.45
CA ALA A 280 10.80 -11.92 2.20
C ALA A 280 9.70 -12.04 1.14
N CYS A 281 10.02 -11.81 -0.14
CA CYS A 281 9.08 -11.97 -1.25
C CYS A 281 8.95 -13.43 -1.75
N LEU A 282 9.71 -14.38 -1.20
CA LEU A 282 9.71 -15.81 -1.53
C LEU A 282 9.84 -16.14 -3.03
N GLY A 283 10.51 -15.28 -3.79
CA GLY A 283 10.70 -15.45 -5.23
C GLY A 283 11.79 -14.55 -5.77
N THR A 284 12.23 -14.79 -7.00
CA THR A 284 13.38 -14.13 -7.63
C THR A 284 13.13 -12.67 -8.06
N ALA A 285 11.88 -12.20 -8.07
CA ALA A 285 11.54 -10.82 -8.43
C ALA A 285 10.26 -10.38 -7.70
N CYS A 286 10.28 -9.19 -7.14
CA CYS A 286 9.08 -8.58 -6.58
C CYS A 286 8.08 -8.25 -7.69
N THR A 287 6.79 -8.43 -7.38
CA THR A 287 5.68 -8.04 -8.24
C THR A 287 5.22 -6.60 -7.95
N LYS A 288 4.34 -6.09 -8.80
CA LYS A 288 3.71 -4.78 -8.59
C LYS A 288 2.88 -4.72 -7.31
N GLU A 289 2.18 -5.80 -7.01
CA GLU A 289 1.34 -5.97 -5.82
C GLU A 289 2.21 -5.96 -4.55
N GLN A 290 3.31 -6.70 -4.57
CA GLN A 290 4.29 -6.69 -3.47
C GLN A 290 4.94 -5.30 -3.28
N MET A 291 5.27 -4.59 -4.38
CA MET A 291 5.75 -3.20 -4.29
C MET A 291 4.73 -2.27 -3.63
N THR A 292 3.44 -2.47 -3.90
CA THR A 292 2.36 -1.72 -3.25
C THR A 292 2.31 -2.00 -1.74
N LEU A 293 2.46 -3.26 -1.32
CA LEU A 293 2.53 -3.63 0.10
C LEU A 293 3.77 -3.01 0.78
N LEU A 294 4.94 -3.06 0.12
CA LEU A 294 6.15 -2.44 0.63
C LEU A 294 5.99 -0.92 0.80
N LYS A 295 5.33 -0.27 -0.14
CA LYS A 295 5.03 1.17 -0.05
C LYS A 295 4.10 1.52 1.12
N ARG A 296 3.15 0.65 1.45
CA ARG A 296 2.24 0.84 2.61
C ARG A 296 2.96 0.77 3.96
N LEU A 297 4.13 0.13 4.06
CA LEU A 297 4.94 0.17 5.29
C LEU A 297 5.40 1.58 5.62
N ASN A 298 5.61 2.41 4.61
CA ASN A 298 6.05 3.81 4.73
C ASN A 298 7.33 3.99 5.58
N VAL A 299 8.27 3.05 5.46
CA VAL A 299 9.58 3.09 6.11
C VAL A 299 10.68 2.78 5.08
N PRO A 300 11.92 3.25 5.29
CA PRO A 300 13.06 2.86 4.45
C PRO A 300 13.27 1.35 4.43
N LEU A 301 13.58 0.81 3.26
CA LEU A 301 13.92 -0.61 3.10
C LEU A 301 15.43 -0.81 3.10
N VAL A 302 15.88 -1.85 3.78
CA VAL A 302 17.27 -2.34 3.72
C VAL A 302 17.26 -3.66 2.97
N VAL A 303 17.71 -3.66 1.72
CA VAL A 303 17.72 -4.84 0.86
C VAL A 303 18.96 -5.67 1.19
N CYS A 304 18.74 -6.87 1.69
CA CYS A 304 19.78 -7.82 2.10
C CYS A 304 19.61 -9.14 1.34
N TYR A 305 19.89 -9.13 0.05
CA TYR A 305 19.85 -10.30 -0.82
C TYR A 305 21.21 -11.01 -0.82
N ASP A 306 21.23 -12.24 -1.35
CA ASP A 306 22.44 -13.06 -1.39
C ASP A 306 23.58 -12.37 -2.13
N GLY A 307 24.82 -12.57 -1.69
CA GLY A 307 26.00 -11.95 -2.29
C GLY A 307 26.44 -12.59 -3.60
N ASP A 308 25.79 -13.66 -4.05
CA ASP A 308 26.11 -14.37 -5.27
C ASP A 308 25.60 -13.64 -6.54
N ARG A 309 25.87 -14.23 -7.71
CA ARG A 309 25.45 -13.66 -9.00
C ARG A 309 23.93 -13.56 -9.13
N ALA A 310 23.17 -14.52 -8.57
CA ALA A 310 21.71 -14.54 -8.66
C ALA A 310 21.10 -13.47 -7.76
N GLY A 311 21.59 -13.34 -6.52
CA GLY A 311 21.16 -12.32 -5.58
C GLY A 311 21.49 -10.89 -6.05
N LYS A 312 22.66 -10.67 -6.67
CA LYS A 312 22.97 -9.38 -7.30
C LYS A 312 22.02 -9.04 -8.45
N ALA A 313 21.66 -10.03 -9.27
CA ALA A 313 20.70 -9.84 -10.35
C ALA A 313 19.28 -9.58 -9.81
N ALA A 314 18.89 -10.21 -8.70
CA ALA A 314 17.64 -9.98 -8.00
C ALA A 314 17.61 -8.55 -7.40
N THR A 315 18.72 -8.12 -6.75
CA THR A 315 18.90 -6.76 -6.22
C THR A 315 18.73 -5.70 -7.32
N TYR A 316 19.34 -5.92 -8.49
CA TYR A 316 19.21 -5.02 -9.63
C TYR A 316 17.75 -4.91 -10.12
N LYS A 317 17.06 -6.05 -10.29
CA LYS A 317 15.64 -6.07 -10.70
C LYS A 317 14.75 -5.38 -9.69
N PHE A 318 14.95 -5.66 -8.39
CA PHE A 318 14.24 -4.99 -7.31
C PHE A 318 14.48 -3.48 -7.34
N GLY A 319 15.72 -3.04 -7.42
CA GLY A 319 16.09 -1.62 -7.40
C GLY A 319 15.44 -0.83 -8.53
N LYS A 320 15.35 -1.41 -9.75
CA LYS A 320 14.61 -0.79 -10.87
C LYS A 320 13.16 -0.55 -10.52
N LEU A 321 12.47 -1.57 -10.04
CA LEU A 321 11.06 -1.45 -9.63
C LEU A 321 10.89 -0.49 -8.45
N ALA A 322 11.77 -0.56 -7.46
CA ALA A 322 11.71 0.29 -6.27
C ALA A 322 11.83 1.79 -6.63
N VAL A 323 12.71 2.13 -7.58
CA VAL A 323 12.84 3.49 -8.12
C VAL A 323 11.56 3.91 -8.86
N ASP A 324 10.96 3.01 -9.66
CA ASP A 324 9.71 3.29 -10.39
C ASP A 324 8.53 3.55 -9.43
N TYR A 325 8.49 2.85 -8.29
CA TYR A 325 7.45 3.02 -7.26
C TYR A 325 7.76 4.12 -6.24
N GLY A 326 8.94 4.77 -6.34
CA GLY A 326 9.37 5.83 -5.43
C GLY A 326 9.59 5.34 -3.99
N LEU A 327 10.10 4.10 -3.83
CA LEU A 327 10.46 3.55 -2.53
C LEU A 327 11.79 4.15 -2.06
N ASN A 328 11.89 4.42 -0.76
CA ASN A 328 13.16 4.75 -0.12
C ASN A 328 13.86 3.44 0.30
N PHE A 329 15.06 3.18 -0.21
CA PHE A 329 15.79 1.94 0.08
C PHE A 329 17.31 2.11 -0.02
N SER A 330 18.00 1.24 0.67
CA SER A 330 19.45 1.04 0.58
C SER A 330 19.76 -0.44 0.43
N ILE A 331 20.97 -0.77 -0.03
CA ILE A 331 21.40 -2.13 -0.31
C ILE A 331 22.53 -2.50 0.64
N VAL A 332 22.43 -3.65 1.30
CA VAL A 332 23.50 -4.18 2.15
C VAL A 332 24.73 -4.50 1.29
N LYS A 333 25.86 -3.93 1.68
CA LYS A 333 27.15 -4.27 1.06
C LYS A 333 27.62 -5.62 1.57
N ASN A 334 27.15 -6.69 0.97
CA ASN A 334 27.55 -8.06 1.32
C ASN A 334 28.94 -8.36 0.78
N THR A 335 29.95 -8.29 1.66
CA THR A 335 31.34 -8.61 1.35
C THR A 335 31.70 -10.07 1.62
N THR A 336 30.83 -10.83 2.27
CA THR A 336 31.10 -12.21 2.69
C THR A 336 30.73 -13.22 1.61
N GLY A 337 29.83 -12.86 0.69
CA GLY A 337 29.25 -13.75 -0.32
C GLY A 337 28.25 -14.78 0.26
N LYS A 338 27.96 -14.70 1.58
CA LYS A 338 27.08 -15.63 2.32
C LYS A 338 25.67 -15.05 2.43
N ASP A 339 24.67 -15.96 2.55
CA ASP A 339 23.32 -15.57 2.89
C ASP A 339 23.20 -15.18 4.39
N PRO A 340 22.11 -14.51 4.82
CA PRO A 340 21.94 -14.12 6.24
C PRO A 340 21.94 -15.28 7.23
N ASP A 341 21.42 -16.46 6.83
CA ASP A 341 21.43 -17.65 7.69
C ASP A 341 22.84 -18.23 7.86
N GLU A 342 23.64 -18.22 6.80
CA GLU A 342 25.07 -18.61 6.85
C GLU A 342 25.88 -17.61 7.69
N ILE A 343 25.66 -16.30 7.53
CA ILE A 343 26.33 -15.27 8.35
C ILE A 343 26.01 -15.50 9.84
N PHE A 344 24.74 -15.69 10.21
CA PHE A 344 24.37 -15.93 11.59
C PHE A 344 25.00 -17.21 12.16
N ASN A 345 24.94 -18.30 11.40
CA ASN A 345 25.39 -19.61 11.89
C ASN A 345 26.92 -19.70 12.03
N GLU A 346 27.68 -19.06 11.12
CA GLU A 346 29.14 -19.14 11.08
C GLU A 346 29.82 -17.96 11.78
N LEU A 347 29.30 -16.74 11.63
CA LEU A 347 29.94 -15.51 12.12
C LEU A 347 29.22 -14.93 13.35
N GLY A 348 27.98 -15.36 13.62
CA GLY A 348 27.22 -14.99 14.80
C GLY A 348 26.30 -13.79 14.63
N LYS A 349 25.55 -13.48 15.70
CA LYS A 349 24.54 -12.43 15.78
C LYS A 349 25.10 -11.04 15.47
N ASP A 350 26.27 -10.71 16.03
CA ASP A 350 26.85 -9.37 15.94
C ASP A 350 27.25 -9.04 14.50
N GLU A 351 27.81 -10.00 13.75
CA GLU A 351 28.15 -9.77 12.35
C GLU A 351 26.90 -9.61 11.47
N LEU A 352 25.84 -10.39 11.70
CA LEU A 352 24.58 -10.21 11.00
C LEU A 352 23.97 -8.82 11.31
N TYR A 353 24.02 -8.38 12.57
CA TYR A 353 23.58 -7.05 12.97
C TYR A 353 24.40 -5.94 12.28
N LEU A 354 25.72 -6.07 12.25
CA LEU A 354 26.61 -5.11 11.61
C LEU A 354 26.42 -5.07 10.08
N SER A 355 26.09 -6.20 9.45
CA SER A 355 25.91 -6.28 8.01
C SER A 355 24.81 -5.35 7.50
N VAL A 356 23.66 -5.31 8.20
CA VAL A 356 22.52 -4.46 7.81
C VAL A 356 22.72 -2.97 8.05
N HIS A 357 23.82 -2.58 8.71
CA HIS A 357 24.22 -1.18 8.88
C HIS A 357 25.27 -0.75 7.86
N LYS A 358 25.91 -1.68 7.14
CA LYS A 358 26.84 -1.41 6.06
C LYS A 358 26.09 -1.38 4.73
N THR A 359 25.43 -0.27 4.45
CA THR A 359 24.59 -0.11 3.25
C THR A 359 25.18 0.87 2.25
N VAL A 360 24.82 0.69 0.99
CA VAL A 360 25.16 1.60 -0.12
C VAL A 360 23.87 2.04 -0.82
N SER A 361 23.92 3.16 -1.56
CA SER A 361 22.82 3.58 -2.42
C SER A 361 22.67 2.64 -3.62
N PHE A 362 21.50 2.68 -4.28
CA PHE A 362 21.30 1.88 -5.49
C PHE A 362 22.28 2.27 -6.60
N VAL A 363 22.60 3.56 -6.74
CA VAL A 363 23.57 4.03 -7.73
C VAL A 363 24.98 3.49 -7.46
N GLU A 364 25.42 3.47 -6.19
CA GLU A 364 26.68 2.83 -5.82
C GLU A 364 26.70 1.33 -6.16
N PHE A 365 25.61 0.62 -5.88
CA PHE A 365 25.48 -0.78 -6.28
C PHE A 365 25.57 -0.94 -7.80
N LEU A 366 24.96 -0.04 -8.58
CA LEU A 366 25.02 -0.08 -10.04
C LEU A 366 26.44 0.10 -10.58
N PHE A 367 27.28 0.93 -9.94
CA PHE A 367 28.70 1.05 -10.30
C PHE A 367 29.50 -0.23 -10.07
N GLU A 368 29.06 -1.09 -9.13
CA GLU A 368 29.68 -2.40 -8.90
C GLU A 368 29.11 -3.49 -9.83
N TYR A 369 27.83 -3.40 -10.17
CA TYR A 369 27.09 -4.45 -10.89
C TYR A 369 27.13 -4.30 -12.41
N LEU A 370 26.83 -3.12 -12.95
CA LEU A 370 26.66 -2.89 -14.38
C LEU A 370 27.95 -3.04 -15.21
N PRO A 371 29.15 -2.67 -14.72
CA PRO A 371 30.38 -2.90 -15.48
C PRO A 371 30.63 -4.37 -15.82
N ASN A 372 30.06 -5.31 -15.04
CA ASN A 372 30.13 -6.74 -15.32
C ASN A 372 29.07 -7.23 -16.31
N GLN A 373 28.12 -6.34 -16.72
CA GLN A 373 27.05 -6.67 -17.68
C GLN A 373 27.31 -6.09 -19.08
N TYR A 374 28.21 -5.10 -19.18
CA TYR A 374 28.56 -4.39 -20.42
C TYR A 374 30.04 -4.53 -20.73
N ASP A 375 30.37 -4.66 -22.01
CA ASP A 375 31.75 -4.57 -22.49
C ASP A 375 32.13 -3.07 -22.59
N LEU A 376 32.82 -2.57 -21.56
CA LEU A 376 33.24 -1.15 -21.52
C LEU A 376 34.38 -0.81 -22.48
N ASP A 377 34.89 -1.73 -23.27
CA ASP A 377 35.76 -1.46 -24.43
C ASP A 377 34.95 -1.21 -25.70
N ASN A 378 33.72 -1.73 -25.78
CA ASN A 378 32.82 -1.55 -26.90
C ASN A 378 32.03 -0.22 -26.78
N TYR A 379 32.05 0.58 -27.87
CA TYR A 379 31.38 1.89 -27.91
C TYR A 379 29.86 1.83 -27.65
N GLU A 380 29.16 0.88 -28.26
CA GLU A 380 27.71 0.75 -28.10
C GLU A 380 27.32 0.30 -26.68
N ASP A 381 28.11 -0.56 -26.08
CA ASP A 381 27.88 -1.01 -24.71
C ASP A 381 28.23 0.09 -23.69
N LYS A 382 29.29 0.86 -23.92
CA LYS A 382 29.56 2.12 -23.17
C LYS A 382 28.36 3.05 -23.19
N LYS A 383 27.75 3.24 -24.36
CA LYS A 383 26.59 4.12 -24.54
C LYS A 383 25.37 3.60 -23.76
N LYS A 384 25.07 2.28 -23.82
CA LYS A 384 23.98 1.66 -23.07
C LYS A 384 24.21 1.80 -21.56
N PHE A 385 25.42 1.46 -21.07
CA PHE A 385 25.82 1.62 -19.68
C PHE A 385 25.61 3.06 -19.21
N THR A 386 26.14 4.04 -19.97
CA THR A 386 26.04 5.47 -19.63
C THR A 386 24.58 5.93 -19.58
N SER A 387 23.77 5.55 -20.56
CA SER A 387 22.33 5.91 -20.61
C SER A 387 21.55 5.30 -19.45
N GLU A 388 21.83 4.06 -19.08
CA GLU A 388 21.18 3.39 -17.97
C GLU A 388 21.56 4.02 -16.63
N MET A 389 22.87 4.25 -16.40
CA MET A 389 23.34 4.95 -15.20
C MET A 389 22.75 6.34 -15.07
N GLN A 390 22.76 7.13 -16.16
CA GLN A 390 22.17 8.47 -16.18
C GLN A 390 20.69 8.46 -15.79
N SER A 391 19.92 7.52 -16.32
CA SER A 391 18.48 7.38 -16.01
C SER A 391 18.21 7.23 -14.51
N PHE A 392 19.05 6.46 -13.78
CA PHE A 392 18.89 6.29 -12.33
C PHE A 392 19.42 7.49 -11.55
N ILE A 393 20.58 8.03 -11.92
CA ILE A 393 21.17 9.20 -11.28
C ILE A 393 20.22 10.40 -11.34
N GLU A 394 19.60 10.66 -12.50
CA GLU A 394 18.65 11.78 -12.65
C GLU A 394 17.40 11.64 -11.75
N ARG A 395 16.99 10.42 -11.47
CA ARG A 395 15.77 10.13 -10.71
C ARG A 395 15.96 10.02 -9.20
N THR A 396 17.18 9.67 -8.76
CA THR A 396 17.42 9.30 -7.36
C THR A 396 18.44 10.17 -6.63
N CYS A 397 19.24 10.93 -7.37
CA CYS A 397 20.36 11.67 -6.78
C CYS A 397 20.08 13.18 -6.70
N THR A 398 20.65 13.83 -5.70
CA THR A 398 20.73 15.28 -5.58
C THR A 398 21.71 15.86 -6.59
N ASP A 399 21.63 17.16 -6.87
CA ASP A 399 22.52 17.81 -7.85
C ASP A 399 24.00 17.71 -7.45
N PHE A 400 24.29 17.67 -6.15
CA PHE A 400 25.65 17.47 -5.65
C PHE A 400 26.17 16.06 -5.97
N GLU A 401 25.37 15.03 -5.71
CA GLU A 401 25.72 13.64 -6.00
C GLU A 401 25.85 13.38 -7.50
N LYS A 402 25.00 14.03 -8.33
CA LYS A 402 25.08 13.92 -9.79
C LYS A 402 26.44 14.31 -10.34
N ALA A 403 27.02 15.40 -9.82
CA ALA A 403 28.32 15.88 -10.28
C ALA A 403 29.44 14.85 -10.04
N ASP A 404 29.43 14.18 -8.88
CA ASP A 404 30.39 13.13 -8.54
C ASP A 404 30.18 11.89 -9.43
N TYR A 405 28.95 11.41 -9.54
CA TYR A 405 28.63 10.23 -10.34
C TYR A 405 28.89 10.42 -11.84
N TYR A 406 28.64 11.62 -12.39
CA TYR A 406 28.98 11.92 -13.77
C TYR A 406 30.49 11.94 -14.02
N SER A 407 31.29 12.45 -13.04
CA SER A 407 32.73 12.33 -13.12
C SER A 407 33.21 10.88 -13.18
N ARG A 408 32.63 10.01 -12.33
CA ARG A 408 32.93 8.57 -12.32
C ARG A 408 32.53 7.87 -13.63
N ILE A 409 31.37 8.23 -14.23
CA ILE A 409 30.95 7.71 -15.55
C ILE A 409 31.97 8.12 -16.62
N ARG A 410 32.41 9.40 -16.60
CA ARG A 410 33.42 9.90 -17.54
C ARG A 410 34.74 9.13 -17.42
N ASP A 411 35.18 8.84 -16.20
CA ASP A 411 36.43 8.12 -15.95
C ASP A 411 36.35 6.66 -16.46
N LEU A 412 35.15 6.03 -16.39
CA LEU A 412 34.92 4.65 -16.86
C LEU A 412 34.69 4.55 -18.37
N THR A 413 34.02 5.53 -18.97
CA THR A 413 33.54 5.42 -20.37
C THR A 413 34.16 6.40 -21.34
N GLY A 414 34.72 7.51 -20.83
CA GLY A 414 35.18 8.66 -21.59
C GLY A 414 34.05 9.62 -22.00
N PHE A 415 32.78 9.35 -21.66
CA PHE A 415 31.64 10.21 -22.01
C PHE A 415 31.43 11.29 -20.94
N ASP A 416 31.42 12.54 -21.35
CA ASP A 416 31.16 13.69 -20.47
C ASP A 416 29.69 14.05 -20.50
N LEU A 417 29.01 13.85 -19.39
CA LEU A 417 27.58 14.17 -19.19
C LEU A 417 27.37 15.56 -18.56
N SER A 418 28.43 16.27 -18.18
CA SER A 418 28.33 17.57 -17.49
C SER A 418 27.62 18.64 -18.35
N ASN A 419 27.74 18.57 -19.66
CA ASN A 419 27.08 19.48 -20.59
C ASN A 419 25.64 19.09 -20.96
N SER A 420 25.22 17.84 -20.75
CA SER A 420 23.85 17.41 -21.01
C SER A 420 22.87 17.92 -19.95
N ALA A 421 23.32 18.11 -18.71
CA ALA A 421 22.52 18.74 -17.67
C ALA A 421 22.18 20.22 -17.99
N SER A 422 23.08 20.94 -18.70
CA SER A 422 22.86 22.33 -19.10
C SER A 422 21.87 22.48 -20.26
N ALA A 423 21.78 21.49 -21.16
CA ALA A 423 20.85 21.53 -22.31
C ALA A 423 19.39 21.25 -21.90
N VAL A 424 19.18 20.46 -20.84
CA VAL A 424 17.84 20.19 -20.28
C VAL A 424 17.40 21.33 -19.34
N ALA A 425 18.35 22.06 -18.74
CA ALA A 425 18.06 23.19 -17.86
C ALA A 425 17.49 24.43 -18.59
N GLN A 426 17.63 24.52 -19.92
CA GLN A 426 17.08 25.65 -20.70
C GLN A 426 15.57 25.53 -21.01
N ILE A 427 14.89 24.47 -20.57
CA ILE A 427 13.43 24.29 -20.73
C ILE A 427 12.70 24.24 -19.36
N LYS A 428 13.38 24.55 -18.27
CA LYS A 428 12.73 24.68 -16.95
C LYS A 428 12.82 26.10 -16.44
N GLU A 429 11.67 26.72 -16.27
CA GLU A 429 11.54 27.99 -15.53
C GLU A 429 12.22 27.95 -14.15
N PRO A 430 12.68 29.08 -13.59
CA PRO A 430 13.51 29.11 -12.42
C PRO A 430 12.78 28.60 -11.18
N ARG A 431 13.19 27.46 -10.66
CA ARG A 431 12.77 27.00 -9.34
C ARG A 431 13.47 27.86 -8.28
N ASN A 432 12.70 28.64 -7.57
CA ASN A 432 13.11 29.36 -6.38
C ASN A 432 13.61 28.36 -5.30
N LYS A 433 14.64 28.80 -4.53
CA LYS A 433 15.27 28.09 -3.41
C LYS A 433 14.23 27.57 -2.42
N PRO A 434 14.49 26.44 -1.73
CA PRO A 434 13.57 25.93 -0.73
C PRO A 434 13.57 26.85 0.49
N SER A 435 12.56 27.68 0.57
CA SER A 435 12.04 28.15 1.85
C SER A 435 11.28 26.98 2.48
N VAL A 436 11.39 26.83 3.79
CA VAL A 436 10.63 25.93 4.64
C VAL A 436 9.29 25.56 3.99
N ILE A 437 9.15 24.32 3.55
CA ILE A 437 7.94 23.82 2.93
C ILE A 437 6.89 23.72 4.04
N ARG A 438 6.12 24.80 4.21
CA ARG A 438 4.72 24.62 4.58
C ARG A 438 4.12 23.84 3.39
N ASN A 439 3.62 22.63 3.64
CA ASN A 439 2.77 21.92 2.68
C ASN A 439 1.55 22.80 2.41
N MET A 440 1.70 23.76 1.51
CA MET A 440 0.54 24.29 0.81
C MET A 440 0.09 23.16 -0.12
N GLU A 441 -1.16 22.74 0.05
CA GLU A 441 -1.85 21.95 -0.97
C GLU A 441 -1.51 22.55 -2.33
N PRO A 442 -1.18 21.72 -3.36
CA PRO A 442 -0.96 22.26 -4.71
C PRO A 442 -2.18 23.13 -5.06
N LEU A 443 -1.95 24.35 -5.53
CA LEU A 443 -3.01 25.27 -5.95
C LEU A 443 -3.95 24.48 -6.86
N LYS A 444 -5.14 24.18 -6.34
CA LYS A 444 -6.18 23.44 -7.07
C LYS A 444 -6.47 24.22 -8.34
N ASN A 445 -6.40 23.56 -9.50
CA ASN A 445 -6.73 24.22 -10.75
C ASN A 445 -8.20 24.68 -10.71
N GLY A 446 -8.57 25.62 -11.55
CA GLY A 446 -9.93 26.20 -11.54
C GLY A 446 -11.05 25.15 -11.76
N ARG A 447 -10.76 24.03 -12.43
CA ARG A 447 -11.68 22.89 -12.58
C ARG A 447 -11.87 22.13 -11.28
N THR A 448 -10.80 21.75 -10.60
CA THR A 448 -10.88 21.03 -9.33
C THR A 448 -11.65 21.83 -8.28
N LEU A 449 -11.44 23.15 -8.20
CA LEU A 449 -12.21 24.02 -7.32
C LEU A 449 -13.69 24.04 -7.68
N ALA A 450 -14.03 24.05 -8.97
CA ALA A 450 -15.42 24.04 -9.42
C ALA A 450 -16.08 22.67 -9.13
N GLU A 451 -15.38 21.55 -9.34
CA GLU A 451 -15.86 20.22 -8.99
C GLU A 451 -16.13 20.09 -7.49
N TYR A 452 -15.24 20.60 -6.65
CA TYR A 452 -15.43 20.66 -5.19
C TYR A 452 -16.62 21.55 -4.80
N GLY A 453 -16.82 22.68 -5.48
CA GLY A 453 -17.96 23.56 -5.27
C GLY A 453 -19.29 22.88 -5.60
N VAL A 454 -19.37 22.21 -6.74
CA VAL A 454 -20.54 21.41 -7.13
C VAL A 454 -20.80 20.28 -6.13
N LEU A 455 -19.76 19.54 -5.76
CA LEU A 455 -19.87 18.44 -4.80
C LEU A 455 -20.33 18.94 -3.41
N TRP A 456 -19.86 20.11 -2.98
CA TRP A 456 -20.33 20.76 -1.76
C TRP A 456 -21.83 21.08 -1.82
N MET A 457 -22.34 21.56 -2.97
CA MET A 457 -23.77 21.81 -3.14
C MET A 457 -24.59 20.51 -3.21
N ILE A 458 -24.05 19.45 -3.82
CA ILE A 458 -24.65 18.10 -3.80
C ILE A 458 -24.79 17.59 -2.35
N LEU A 459 -23.76 17.79 -1.51
CA LEU A 459 -23.82 17.42 -0.09
C LEU A 459 -24.89 18.20 0.70
N LYS A 460 -25.35 19.35 0.21
CA LYS A 460 -26.35 20.20 0.86
C LYS A 460 -27.78 20.04 0.30
N SER A 461 -27.92 19.57 -0.94
CA SER A 461 -29.22 19.56 -1.60
C SER A 461 -29.35 18.43 -2.60
N LYS A 462 -30.42 17.64 -2.49
CA LYS A 462 -30.83 16.63 -3.47
C LYS A 462 -31.10 17.26 -4.84
N LEU A 463 -31.66 18.46 -4.87
CA LEU A 463 -31.89 19.20 -6.11
C LEU A 463 -30.59 19.45 -6.86
N ALA A 464 -29.50 19.80 -6.16
CA ALA A 464 -28.18 19.97 -6.77
C ALA A 464 -27.65 18.65 -7.36
N ALA A 465 -27.88 17.54 -6.67
CA ALA A 465 -27.50 16.22 -7.16
C ALA A 465 -28.23 15.83 -8.45
N ASP A 466 -29.55 16.06 -8.50
CA ASP A 466 -30.38 15.79 -9.69
C ASP A 466 -29.99 16.71 -10.86
N GLN A 467 -29.82 18.00 -10.62
CA GLN A 467 -29.40 18.96 -11.66
C GLN A 467 -28.00 18.66 -12.19
N PHE A 468 -27.06 18.27 -11.35
CA PHE A 468 -25.72 17.88 -11.81
C PHE A 468 -25.79 16.63 -12.70
N LYS A 469 -26.54 15.61 -12.27
CA LYS A 469 -26.74 14.38 -13.04
C LYS A 469 -27.30 14.65 -14.43
N ASP A 470 -28.28 15.56 -14.55
CA ASP A 470 -28.93 15.88 -15.81
C ASP A 470 -28.05 16.76 -16.72
N GLN A 471 -27.21 17.64 -16.18
CA GLN A 471 -26.46 18.62 -16.93
C GLN A 471 -25.04 18.21 -17.30
N ILE A 472 -24.36 17.43 -16.45
CA ILE A 472 -22.96 17.01 -16.64
C ILE A 472 -22.82 15.50 -16.45
N GLY A 473 -23.34 14.93 -15.36
CA GLY A 473 -23.48 13.51 -15.08
C GLY A 473 -22.26 12.83 -14.47
N PHE A 474 -21.06 13.41 -14.53
CA PHE A 474 -19.84 12.80 -13.96
C PHE A 474 -18.79 13.86 -13.58
N PHE A 475 -17.95 13.55 -12.61
CA PHE A 475 -16.75 14.31 -12.24
C PHE A 475 -15.53 13.75 -12.98
N GLN A 476 -14.55 14.59 -13.30
CA GLN A 476 -13.26 14.12 -13.81
C GLN A 476 -12.30 13.70 -12.71
N ASP A 477 -12.40 14.34 -11.55
CA ASP A 477 -11.65 13.92 -10.36
C ASP A 477 -12.25 12.60 -9.84
N PRO A 478 -11.48 11.49 -9.81
CA PRO A 478 -12.00 10.18 -9.40
C PRO A 478 -12.48 10.15 -7.93
N ILE A 479 -11.92 11.01 -7.08
CA ILE A 479 -12.30 11.08 -5.66
C ILE A 479 -13.63 11.81 -5.52
N CYS A 480 -13.84 12.89 -6.30
CA CYS A 480 -15.13 13.58 -6.38
C CYS A 480 -16.22 12.68 -6.94
N GLU A 481 -15.91 11.94 -8.03
CA GLU A 481 -16.84 10.99 -8.63
C GLU A 481 -17.28 9.94 -7.60
N GLU A 482 -16.34 9.33 -6.90
CA GLU A 482 -16.64 8.30 -5.91
C GLU A 482 -17.46 8.85 -4.73
N LEU A 483 -17.13 10.04 -4.20
CA LEU A 483 -17.90 10.67 -3.13
C LEU A 483 -19.33 10.99 -3.61
N SER A 484 -19.50 11.41 -4.86
CA SER A 484 -20.82 11.68 -5.43
C SER A 484 -21.71 10.44 -5.50
N LEU A 485 -21.12 9.27 -5.78
CA LEU A 485 -21.86 7.99 -5.79
C LEU A 485 -22.42 7.65 -4.40
N TYR A 486 -21.66 7.86 -3.34
CA TYR A 486 -22.15 7.71 -1.96
C TYR A 486 -23.28 8.69 -1.67
N CYS A 487 -23.21 9.95 -2.15
CA CYS A 487 -24.26 10.92 -2.01
C CYS A 487 -25.55 10.48 -2.74
N TYR A 488 -25.44 10.00 -3.99
CA TYR A 488 -26.58 9.49 -4.75
C TYR A 488 -27.24 8.29 -4.07
N ASP A 489 -26.44 7.40 -3.51
CA ASP A 489 -26.99 6.22 -2.80
C ASP A 489 -27.77 6.64 -1.55
N MET A 490 -27.27 7.59 -0.79
CA MET A 490 -28.02 8.15 0.35
C MET A 490 -29.31 8.83 -0.09
N TYR A 491 -29.30 9.62 -1.17
CA TYR A 491 -30.51 10.30 -1.69
C TYR A 491 -31.58 9.37 -2.27
N ARG A 492 -31.29 8.08 -2.47
CA ARG A 492 -32.31 7.07 -2.80
C ARG A 492 -33.24 6.77 -1.62
N ASN A 493 -32.70 6.88 -0.40
CA ASN A 493 -33.41 6.47 0.80
C ASN A 493 -33.74 7.67 1.74
N MET A 494 -33.11 8.82 1.54
CA MET A 494 -33.22 10.02 2.37
C MET A 494 -33.35 11.27 1.52
N ASP A 495 -33.98 12.32 2.06
CA ASP A 495 -34.07 13.63 1.37
C ASP A 495 -32.94 14.59 1.74
N HIS A 496 -32.09 14.23 2.69
CA HIS A 496 -30.92 15.00 3.11
C HIS A 496 -29.75 14.08 3.42
N ILE A 497 -28.52 14.59 3.29
CA ILE A 497 -27.30 13.86 3.65
C ILE A 497 -26.93 14.17 5.10
N ASP A 498 -26.88 13.12 5.92
CA ASP A 498 -26.26 13.17 7.25
C ASP A 498 -24.76 12.88 7.07
N PHE A 499 -23.91 13.85 7.41
CA PHE A 499 -22.45 13.74 7.20
C PHE A 499 -21.82 12.61 8.02
N ASP A 500 -22.33 12.36 9.22
CA ASP A 500 -21.77 11.32 10.09
C ASP A 500 -22.13 9.93 9.55
N VAL A 501 -23.34 9.76 9.04
CA VAL A 501 -23.78 8.54 8.36
C VAL A 501 -22.98 8.35 7.08
N LEU A 502 -22.86 9.38 6.24
CA LEU A 502 -22.07 9.34 5.02
C LEU A 502 -20.61 8.96 5.32
N MET A 503 -20.00 9.55 6.36
CA MET A 503 -18.64 9.24 6.78
C MET A 503 -18.47 7.75 7.14
N SER A 504 -19.50 7.12 7.70
CA SER A 504 -19.46 5.70 8.09
C SER A 504 -19.50 4.73 6.91
N TYR A 505 -20.08 5.15 5.78
CA TYR A 505 -20.19 4.32 4.57
C TYR A 505 -18.95 4.41 3.67
N ILE A 506 -18.15 5.47 3.81
CA ILE A 506 -16.97 5.67 2.96
C ILE A 506 -15.84 4.74 3.43
N GLU A 507 -15.45 3.79 2.58
CA GLU A 507 -14.37 2.84 2.86
C GLU A 507 -12.98 3.43 2.58
N LYS A 508 -12.84 4.20 1.49
CA LYS A 508 -11.55 4.75 1.05
C LYS A 508 -11.16 6.02 1.83
N GLU A 509 -9.93 6.03 2.30
CA GLU A 509 -9.37 7.13 3.08
C GLU A 509 -9.33 8.46 2.30
N GLU A 510 -8.98 8.41 1.03
CA GLU A 510 -8.88 9.60 0.17
C GLU A 510 -10.24 10.30 0.01
N VAL A 511 -11.31 9.52 -0.17
CA VAL A 511 -12.69 10.03 -0.27
C VAL A 511 -13.16 10.60 1.07
N ARG A 512 -12.81 9.96 2.18
CA ARG A 512 -13.10 10.42 3.53
C ARG A 512 -12.40 11.76 3.83
N ASN A 513 -11.13 11.88 3.45
CA ASN A 513 -10.35 13.10 3.61
C ASN A 513 -10.93 14.26 2.77
N LEU A 514 -11.42 13.98 1.55
CA LEU A 514 -12.14 14.98 0.75
C LEU A 514 -13.40 15.44 1.46
N LEU A 515 -14.23 14.53 1.97
CA LEU A 515 -15.45 14.91 2.72
C LEU A 515 -15.13 15.80 3.90
N VAL A 516 -14.11 15.45 4.72
CA VAL A 516 -13.67 16.30 5.86
C VAL A 516 -13.22 17.68 5.38
N SER A 517 -12.48 17.76 4.28
CA SER A 517 -12.06 19.03 3.69
C SER A 517 -13.24 19.91 3.25
N LEU A 518 -14.28 19.29 2.68
CA LEU A 518 -15.51 20.00 2.32
C LEU A 518 -16.32 20.43 3.54
N MET A 519 -16.34 19.63 4.61
CA MET A 519 -17.02 20.01 5.89
C MET A 519 -16.39 21.24 6.55
N GLU A 520 -15.11 21.54 6.30
CA GLU A 520 -14.48 22.79 6.75
C GLU A 520 -15.06 24.03 6.06
N ASN A 521 -15.87 23.81 5.02
CA ASN A 521 -16.55 24.83 4.23
C ASN A 521 -15.56 25.85 3.63
N PRO A 522 -14.65 25.41 2.74
CA PRO A 522 -13.63 26.29 2.14
C PRO A 522 -14.24 27.39 1.26
N PHE A 523 -15.52 27.27 0.90
CA PHE A 523 -16.26 28.21 0.06
C PHE A 523 -17.03 29.27 0.86
N HIS A 524 -17.11 29.14 2.20
CA HIS A 524 -17.93 29.98 3.07
C HIS A 524 -19.42 30.01 2.73
N VAL A 525 -19.93 28.96 2.07
CA VAL A 525 -21.35 28.80 1.70
C VAL A 525 -21.96 27.72 2.60
N TYR A 526 -22.91 28.09 3.45
CA TYR A 526 -23.42 27.21 4.52
C TYR A 526 -24.67 26.43 4.11
N GLU A 527 -25.44 26.96 3.17
CA GLU A 527 -26.66 26.35 2.63
C GLU A 527 -26.56 26.20 1.12
N TYR A 528 -27.52 25.51 0.51
CA TYR A 528 -27.61 25.46 -0.96
C TYR A 528 -27.74 26.87 -1.54
N ASN A 529 -26.86 27.19 -2.46
CA ASN A 529 -26.85 28.47 -3.18
C ASN A 529 -26.83 28.18 -4.67
N GLU A 530 -27.92 28.55 -5.35
CA GLU A 530 -28.14 28.26 -6.76
C GLU A 530 -27.14 28.99 -7.68
N ASP A 531 -26.82 30.25 -7.37
CA ASP A 531 -25.87 31.04 -8.17
C ASP A 531 -24.47 30.44 -8.06
N PHE A 532 -24.00 30.14 -6.86
CA PHE A 532 -22.70 29.48 -6.64
C PHE A 532 -22.64 28.11 -7.34
N PHE A 533 -23.72 27.34 -7.28
CA PHE A 533 -23.81 26.04 -7.95
C PHE A 533 -23.73 26.19 -9.47
N ASN A 534 -24.51 27.10 -10.06
CA ASN A 534 -24.52 27.36 -11.48
C ASN A 534 -23.18 27.90 -12.00
N ASP A 535 -22.52 28.80 -11.27
CA ASP A 535 -21.18 29.29 -11.61
C ASP A 535 -20.16 28.16 -11.65
N SER A 536 -20.21 27.25 -10.65
CA SER A 536 -19.35 26.08 -10.59
C SER A 536 -19.63 25.10 -11.75
N LEU A 537 -20.90 24.86 -12.11
CA LEU A 537 -21.29 24.05 -13.27
C LEU A 537 -20.80 24.64 -14.58
N MET A 538 -20.97 25.97 -14.76
CA MET A 538 -20.50 26.67 -15.94
C MET A 538 -18.98 26.56 -16.10
N LYS A 539 -18.25 26.64 -14.97
CA LYS A 539 -16.79 26.48 -14.99
C LYS A 539 -16.36 25.07 -15.39
N ILE A 540 -17.04 24.02 -14.93
CA ILE A 540 -16.79 22.65 -15.36
C ILE A 540 -17.05 22.48 -16.86
N LYS A 541 -18.18 23.02 -17.37
CA LYS A 541 -18.51 22.98 -18.80
C LYS A 541 -17.47 23.71 -19.65
N GLU A 542 -17.03 24.89 -19.24
CA GLU A 542 -15.96 25.65 -19.88
C GLU A 542 -14.66 24.84 -19.98
N CYS A 543 -14.23 24.25 -18.87
CA CYS A 543 -13.03 23.42 -18.84
C CYS A 543 -13.17 22.17 -19.75
N THR A 544 -14.34 21.54 -19.77
CA THR A 544 -14.60 20.37 -20.62
C THR A 544 -14.52 20.72 -22.10
N LEU A 545 -15.08 21.86 -22.51
CA LEU A 545 -14.95 22.34 -23.89
C LEU A 545 -13.50 22.69 -24.26
N GLN A 546 -12.74 23.27 -23.31
CA GLN A 546 -11.33 23.55 -23.53
C GLN A 546 -10.51 22.25 -23.72
N ASP A 547 -10.74 21.21 -22.92
CA ASP A 547 -10.08 19.91 -23.06
C ASP A 547 -10.39 19.28 -24.45
N GLN A 548 -11.65 19.37 -24.91
CA GLN A 548 -12.04 18.88 -26.23
C GLN A 548 -11.36 19.67 -27.38
N ILE A 549 -11.23 20.98 -27.23
CA ILE A 549 -10.52 21.84 -28.19
C ILE A 549 -9.04 21.42 -28.24
N ASP A 550 -8.42 21.15 -27.11
CA ASP A 550 -7.01 20.77 -27.02
C ASP A 550 -6.77 19.35 -27.58
N GLN A 551 -7.69 18.42 -27.36
CA GLN A 551 -7.68 17.11 -28.01
C GLN A 551 -7.75 17.21 -29.53
N ILE A 552 -8.69 18.03 -30.06
CA ILE A 552 -8.80 18.25 -31.49
C ILE A 552 -7.55 18.95 -32.06
N ASN A 553 -6.96 19.90 -31.34
CA ASN A 553 -5.69 20.52 -31.72
C ASN A 553 -4.57 19.48 -31.89
N ASN A 554 -4.49 18.52 -30.96
CA ASN A 554 -3.51 17.43 -31.02
C ASN A 554 -3.80 16.47 -32.20
N GLN A 555 -5.08 16.18 -32.47
CA GLN A 555 -5.47 15.38 -33.63
C GLN A 555 -5.12 16.07 -34.94
N ILE A 556 -5.38 17.38 -35.10
CA ILE A 556 -5.03 18.15 -36.28
C ILE A 556 -3.52 18.14 -36.57
N LYS A 557 -2.68 18.17 -35.51
CA LYS A 557 -1.21 18.08 -35.64
C LYS A 557 -0.76 16.74 -36.22
N ASN A 558 -1.45 15.65 -35.88
CA ASN A 558 -1.03 14.28 -36.18
C ASN A 558 -1.66 13.70 -37.47
N VAL A 559 -2.72 14.31 -38.01
CA VAL A 559 -3.40 13.86 -39.21
C VAL A 559 -2.71 14.46 -40.46
N GLN A 560 -2.47 13.64 -41.50
CA GLN A 560 -1.88 14.09 -42.76
C GLN A 560 -2.93 14.41 -43.82
N ASP A 561 -4.13 13.81 -43.74
CA ASP A 561 -5.22 13.98 -44.73
C ASP A 561 -5.85 15.38 -44.64
N PRO A 562 -5.84 16.17 -45.74
CA PRO A 562 -6.38 17.51 -45.75
C PRO A 562 -7.89 17.57 -45.47
N MET A 563 -8.68 16.58 -45.93
CA MET A 563 -10.13 16.58 -45.74
C MET A 563 -10.49 16.34 -44.26
N ILE A 564 -9.76 15.45 -43.58
CA ILE A 564 -9.93 15.20 -42.14
C ILE A 564 -9.51 16.44 -41.34
N LYS A 565 -8.45 17.13 -41.73
CA LYS A 565 -8.03 18.40 -41.10
C LYS A 565 -9.11 19.47 -41.16
N ILE A 566 -9.76 19.62 -42.30
CA ILE A 566 -10.86 20.61 -42.51
C ILE A 566 -12.05 20.25 -41.60
N SER A 567 -12.45 18.99 -41.56
CA SER A 567 -13.53 18.51 -40.67
C SER A 567 -13.23 18.77 -39.19
N LEU A 568 -12.01 18.45 -38.74
CA LEU A 568 -11.57 18.71 -37.37
C LEU A 568 -11.50 20.22 -37.06
N ALA A 569 -11.07 21.04 -38.01
CA ALA A 569 -11.04 22.50 -37.85
C ALA A 569 -12.45 23.07 -37.70
N SER A 570 -13.43 22.60 -38.48
CA SER A 570 -14.83 23.00 -38.34
C SER A 570 -15.39 22.64 -36.97
N LYS A 571 -15.18 21.42 -36.52
CA LYS A 571 -15.60 20.96 -35.18
C LYS A 571 -14.97 21.77 -34.06
N LYS A 572 -13.69 22.12 -34.20
CA LYS A 572 -12.99 23.01 -33.24
C LYS A 572 -13.67 24.39 -33.19
N GLN A 573 -14.04 24.96 -34.35
CA GLN A 573 -14.70 26.26 -34.42
C GLN A 573 -16.04 26.25 -33.68
N GLU A 574 -16.84 25.19 -33.84
CA GLU A 574 -18.10 25.01 -33.13
C GLU A 574 -17.89 24.97 -31.59
N LEU A 575 -16.91 24.23 -31.10
CA LEU A 575 -16.60 24.17 -29.68
C LEU A 575 -16.10 25.52 -29.12
N ILE A 576 -15.35 26.30 -29.91
CA ILE A 576 -14.92 27.64 -29.51
C ILE A 576 -16.12 28.57 -29.37
N ILE A 577 -17.10 28.51 -30.31
CA ILE A 577 -18.33 29.29 -30.24
C ILE A 577 -19.10 28.92 -28.95
N GLN A 578 -19.34 27.65 -28.71
CA GLN A 578 -20.03 27.17 -27.51
C GLN A 578 -19.35 27.65 -26.23
N ARG A 579 -18.00 27.58 -26.16
CA ARG A 579 -17.25 28.06 -25.00
C ARG A 579 -17.41 29.56 -24.79
N ASN A 580 -17.38 30.34 -25.86
CA ASN A 580 -17.55 31.80 -25.80
C ASN A 580 -18.99 32.21 -25.39
N GLU A 581 -20.01 31.45 -25.79
CA GLU A 581 -21.40 31.65 -25.31
C GLU A 581 -21.53 31.44 -23.79
N ILE A 582 -20.81 30.45 -23.25
CA ILE A 582 -20.77 30.23 -21.77
C ILE A 582 -20.11 31.43 -21.08
N ASN A 583 -19.03 31.98 -21.63
CA ASN A 583 -18.32 33.12 -21.03
C ASN A 583 -19.16 34.42 -21.11
N HIS A 584 -19.91 34.66 -22.18
CA HIS A 584 -20.81 35.82 -22.28
C HIS A 584 -21.98 35.76 -21.29
N ARG A 585 -22.44 34.58 -20.88
CA ARG A 585 -23.47 34.43 -19.83
C ARG A 585 -22.97 34.73 -18.44
N LYS A 586 -21.68 34.83 -18.22
CA LYS A 586 -21.05 35.23 -16.94
C LYS A 586 -20.93 36.73 -16.76
N GLU A 587 -20.97 37.50 -17.85
CA GLU A 587 -20.79 38.96 -17.86
C GLU A 587 -22.11 39.75 -17.88
N GLY A 588 -23.25 39.08 -17.96
CA GLY A 588 -24.60 39.66 -17.94
C GLY A 588 -25.40 39.13 -16.77
#